data_e332419d8a6f53cae5453261384cd5f3
#
_entry.id   e332419d8a6f53cae5453261384cd5f3
#
_cell.length_a   1.000
_cell.length_b   1.000
_cell.length_c   1.000
_cell.angle_alpha   90.00
_cell.angle_beta   90.00
_cell.angle_gamma   90.00
#
_symmetry.space_group_name_H-M   'P 1'
#
loop_
_entity.id
_entity.type
_entity.pdbx_description
1 polymer ?
#
loop_
_entity_poly.entity_id
_entity_poly.type
_entity_poly.pdbx_seq_one_letter_code
_entity_poly.pdbx_strand_id
1 'polypeptide(L)'
;MRRSISFSIIGFGFLLLTGFSPQIALPTFQGAQASSQSDNDSPIITITASDGSSAIVNNSITNDATIALTFTANENVTGFAVGDIGSIGGSLSSFSGSNATYTATFTPSSNRNTVVYIPKEVYTDASSNNNINSIPFYWTYDGTVPVYLTGTYITGNNSKVKIRLSETVYDTDGGTGALEVGDFTLSISGGSATLGSVNPTAITKDTPTFSSATLDNNLGGAFGLELVDLDFDGDMDIVATGIDADDINWYENDGSENFTEILIEGSLNGA
;
A
#
# COMPACT_ATOMS: atom_id res chain seq x y z
N MET A 1 12.67 -32.28 12.36
CA MET A 1 13.55 -33.44 12.73
C MET A 1 14.87 -33.27 11.99
N ARG A 2 15.89 -32.78 12.69
CA ARG A 2 17.25 -32.67 12.11
C ARG A 2 17.94 -34.01 12.33
N ARG A 3 18.36 -34.68 11.26
CA ARG A 3 19.23 -35.85 11.35
C ARG A 3 20.69 -35.38 11.24
N SER A 4 21.41 -35.48 12.34
CA SER A 4 22.86 -35.32 12.38
C SER A 4 23.50 -36.63 11.93
N ILE A 5 24.38 -36.56 10.93
CA ILE A 5 25.21 -37.70 10.52
C ILE A 5 26.60 -37.48 11.13
N SER A 6 26.93 -38.32 12.08
CA SER A 6 28.25 -38.32 12.75
C SER A 6 29.16 -39.32 12.07
N PHE A 7 30.31 -38.88 11.57
CA PHE A 7 31.37 -39.77 11.09
C PHE A 7 32.38 -40.03 12.22
N SER A 8 32.52 -41.30 12.62
CA SER A 8 33.51 -41.73 13.58
C SER A 8 34.73 -42.26 12.82
N ILE A 9 35.89 -41.62 13.07
CA ILE A 9 37.18 -42.13 12.55
C ILE A 9 37.72 -43.13 13.55
N ILE A 10 37.77 -44.39 13.16
CA ILE A 10 38.40 -45.46 13.94
C ILE A 10 39.89 -45.45 13.59
N GLY A 11 40.72 -45.13 14.58
CA GLY A 11 42.17 -45.20 14.45
C GLY A 11 42.66 -46.65 14.41
N PHE A 12 43.37 -47.00 13.38
CA PHE A 12 44.08 -48.29 13.28
C PHE A 12 45.44 -48.17 13.97
N GLY A 13 45.63 -49.03 14.98
CA GLY A 13 46.92 -49.20 15.64
C GLY A 13 47.93 -49.88 14.73
N PHE A 14 49.14 -49.37 14.73
CA PHE A 14 50.29 -49.91 14.00
C PHE A 14 50.87 -51.13 14.73
N LEU A 15 50.78 -52.35 14.10
CA LEU A 15 51.52 -53.52 14.55
C LEU A 15 52.75 -53.66 13.66
N LEU A 16 53.96 -53.51 14.22
CA LEU A 16 55.23 -53.68 13.55
C LEU A 16 55.56 -55.14 13.45
N LEU A 17 55.50 -55.80 12.29
CA LEU A 17 56.06 -57.06 12.00
C LEU A 17 57.26 -56.89 11.06
N THR A 18 58.47 -57.26 11.54
CA THR A 18 59.67 -57.23 10.78
C THR A 18 59.82 -58.54 9.96
N GLY A 19 60.02 -58.35 8.65
CA GLY A 19 60.54 -59.38 7.78
C GLY A 19 59.54 -60.07 6.84
N PHE A 20 59.21 -59.38 5.76
CA PHE A 20 58.98 -59.94 4.41
C PHE A 20 58.69 -58.80 3.47
N SER A 21 59.49 -58.64 2.42
CA SER A 21 59.17 -57.64 1.39
C SER A 21 58.35 -58.31 0.31
N PRO A 22 57.09 -58.00 0.16
CA PRO A 22 56.46 -57.93 -1.12
C PRO A 22 56.19 -56.46 -1.45
N GLN A 23 56.53 -56.03 -2.64
CA GLN A 23 56.13 -54.74 -3.22
C GLN A 23 54.59 -54.69 -3.36
N ILE A 24 53.92 -54.20 -2.33
CA ILE A 24 52.56 -53.87 -2.48
C ILE A 24 52.58 -52.44 -3.06
N ALA A 25 52.29 -52.37 -4.37
CA ALA A 25 51.96 -51.08 -4.98
C ALA A 25 50.71 -50.53 -4.26
N LEU A 26 50.90 -49.52 -3.43
CA LEU A 26 49.77 -48.74 -2.88
C LEU A 26 48.98 -48.12 -4.05
N PRO A 27 47.69 -48.38 -4.15
CA PRO A 27 46.90 -47.65 -5.12
C PRO A 27 47.06 -46.14 -4.80
N THR A 28 47.58 -45.41 -5.77
CA THR A 28 47.51 -43.94 -5.71
C THR A 28 46.05 -43.57 -5.57
N PHE A 29 45.67 -43.11 -4.38
CA PHE A 29 44.42 -42.39 -4.21
C PHE A 29 44.53 -41.16 -5.10
N GLN A 30 44.02 -41.26 -6.31
CA GLN A 30 43.67 -40.08 -7.10
C GLN A 30 42.62 -39.33 -6.26
N GLY A 31 43.05 -38.20 -5.70
CA GLY A 31 42.14 -37.38 -4.91
C GLY A 31 40.86 -37.20 -5.69
N ALA A 32 39.75 -37.54 -5.06
CA ALA A 32 38.46 -37.20 -5.62
C ALA A 32 38.51 -35.70 -5.95
N GLN A 33 38.59 -35.36 -7.23
CA GLN A 33 38.29 -34.01 -7.66
C GLN A 33 36.85 -33.78 -7.18
N ALA A 34 36.71 -32.89 -6.22
CA ALA A 34 35.40 -32.32 -5.96
C ALA A 34 34.92 -31.78 -7.31
N SER A 35 33.93 -32.43 -7.91
CA SER A 35 33.26 -31.88 -9.06
C SER A 35 32.72 -30.52 -8.57
N SER A 36 33.31 -29.44 -9.05
CA SER A 36 32.69 -28.12 -8.90
C SER A 36 31.36 -28.23 -9.64
N GLN A 37 30.30 -28.49 -8.91
CA GLN A 37 28.96 -28.40 -9.49
C GLN A 37 28.83 -26.95 -9.97
N SER A 38 28.64 -26.77 -11.26
CA SER A 38 28.41 -25.48 -11.84
C SER A 38 27.17 -24.89 -11.18
N ASP A 39 27.30 -23.74 -10.60
CA ASP A 39 26.15 -22.95 -10.14
C ASP A 39 25.37 -22.46 -11.37
N ASN A 40 24.09 -22.83 -11.45
CA ASN A 40 23.19 -22.44 -12.52
C ASN A 40 21.93 -21.72 -11.94
N ASP A 41 21.95 -21.42 -10.65
CA ASP A 41 20.86 -20.73 -10.01
C ASP A 41 20.92 -19.23 -10.37
N SER A 42 19.79 -18.66 -10.76
CA SER A 42 19.69 -17.22 -11.06
C SER A 42 19.49 -16.42 -9.79
N PRO A 43 20.26 -15.34 -9.58
CA PRO A 43 20.06 -14.50 -8.41
C PRO A 43 18.75 -13.71 -8.50
N ILE A 44 18.11 -13.53 -7.34
CA ILE A 44 16.90 -12.72 -7.19
C ILE A 44 17.05 -11.80 -5.98
N ILE A 45 16.60 -10.55 -6.12
CA ILE A 45 16.54 -9.58 -5.02
C ILE A 45 15.14 -9.46 -4.47
N THR A 46 15.03 -9.53 -3.14
CA THR A 46 13.84 -9.16 -2.37
C THR A 46 13.96 -7.70 -1.93
N ILE A 47 12.89 -6.93 -2.13
CA ILE A 47 12.82 -5.52 -1.75
C ILE A 47 12.01 -5.40 -0.48
N THR A 48 12.54 -4.69 0.51
CA THR A 48 11.84 -4.30 1.74
C THR A 48 11.99 -2.81 1.97
N ALA A 49 11.05 -2.22 2.70
CA ALA A 49 11.01 -0.79 2.98
C ALA A 49 10.77 -0.50 4.46
N SER A 50 11.27 0.65 4.93
CA SER A 50 11.08 1.14 6.29
C SER A 50 11.05 2.67 6.30
N ASP A 51 10.28 3.23 7.24
CA ASP A 51 10.28 4.67 7.58
C ASP A 51 11.48 5.09 8.46
N GLY A 52 12.32 4.12 8.86
CA GLY A 52 13.44 4.31 9.78
C GLY A 52 13.15 3.82 11.20
N SER A 53 11.88 3.61 11.55
CA SER A 53 11.42 3.06 12.85
C SER A 53 10.64 1.75 12.67
N SER A 54 9.82 1.68 11.66
CA SER A 54 8.90 0.55 11.37
C SER A 54 9.05 0.06 9.94
N ALA A 55 8.68 -1.18 9.68
CA ALA A 55 8.61 -1.72 8.33
C ALA A 55 7.37 -1.19 7.60
N ILE A 56 7.58 -0.72 6.38
CA ILE A 56 6.47 -0.38 5.48
C ILE A 56 6.00 -1.67 4.81
N VAL A 57 4.70 -1.93 4.91
CA VAL A 57 4.09 -3.13 4.31
C VAL A 57 3.80 -2.88 2.83
N ASN A 58 4.00 -3.92 2.00
CA ASN A 58 3.65 -3.82 0.57
C ASN A 58 2.16 -3.48 0.39
N ASN A 59 1.85 -2.51 -0.46
CA ASN A 59 0.53 -1.91 -0.70
C ASN A 59 -0.04 -1.07 0.46
N SER A 60 0.76 -0.64 1.42
CA SER A 60 0.32 0.30 2.46
C SER A 60 0.28 1.75 1.95
N ILE A 61 -0.26 2.63 2.79
CA ILE A 61 -0.24 4.09 2.59
C ILE A 61 0.70 4.68 3.64
N THR A 62 1.54 5.63 3.25
CA THR A 62 2.43 6.34 4.17
C THR A 62 2.57 7.81 3.77
N ASN A 63 2.81 8.67 4.76
CA ASN A 63 3.12 10.10 4.56
C ASN A 63 4.61 10.40 4.74
N ASP A 64 5.47 9.39 4.79
CA ASP A 64 6.89 9.56 5.00
C ASP A 64 7.55 10.29 3.83
N ALA A 65 8.23 11.39 4.14
CA ALA A 65 8.95 12.19 3.17
C ALA A 65 10.12 11.43 2.52
N THR A 66 10.63 10.41 3.19
CA THR A 66 11.69 9.53 2.69
C THR A 66 11.52 8.12 3.22
N ILE A 67 11.83 7.13 2.39
CA ILE A 67 11.72 5.71 2.72
C ILE A 67 13.08 5.05 2.52
N ALA A 68 13.52 4.31 3.52
CA ALA A 68 14.70 3.46 3.44
C ALA A 68 14.34 2.14 2.75
N LEU A 69 14.97 1.86 1.62
CA LEU A 69 14.83 0.61 0.89
C LEU A 69 16.02 -0.30 1.18
N THR A 70 15.72 -1.59 1.36
CA THR A 70 16.75 -2.64 1.45
C THR A 70 16.50 -3.66 0.35
N PHE A 71 17.56 -3.95 -0.38
CA PHE A 71 17.61 -4.93 -1.45
C PHE A 71 18.45 -6.11 -0.98
N THR A 72 17.84 -7.27 -0.81
CA THR A 72 18.52 -8.49 -0.32
C THR A 72 18.48 -9.55 -1.39
N ALA A 73 19.65 -9.89 -1.93
CA ALA A 73 19.79 -10.98 -2.86
C ALA A 73 19.84 -12.33 -2.12
N ASN A 74 19.39 -13.40 -2.76
CA ASN A 74 19.48 -14.77 -2.26
C ASN A 74 20.93 -15.30 -2.19
N GLU A 75 21.86 -14.61 -2.91
CA GLU A 75 23.28 -14.95 -2.99
C GLU A 75 24.12 -13.68 -3.28
N ASN A 76 25.46 -13.82 -3.33
CA ASN A 76 26.33 -12.70 -3.69
C ASN A 76 26.19 -12.34 -5.16
N VAL A 77 25.97 -11.07 -5.43
CA VAL A 77 25.77 -10.55 -6.79
C VAL A 77 26.87 -9.58 -7.20
N THR A 78 27.02 -9.42 -8.50
CA THR A 78 28.04 -8.59 -9.15
C THR A 78 27.36 -7.66 -10.14
N GLY A 79 27.78 -6.40 -10.17
CA GLY A 79 27.31 -5.42 -11.14
C GLY A 79 26.02 -4.71 -10.77
N PHE A 80 25.33 -5.07 -9.66
CA PHE A 80 24.10 -4.39 -9.25
C PHE A 80 24.38 -2.93 -8.85
N ALA A 81 23.69 -2.02 -9.50
CA ALA A 81 23.86 -0.58 -9.37
C ALA A 81 22.49 0.14 -9.30
N VAL A 82 22.48 1.40 -8.89
CA VAL A 82 21.24 2.18 -8.80
C VAL A 82 20.49 2.29 -10.15
N GLY A 83 21.21 2.26 -11.27
CA GLY A 83 20.61 2.28 -12.61
C GLY A 83 19.81 1.04 -12.99
N ASP A 84 19.97 -0.07 -12.26
CA ASP A 84 19.27 -1.32 -12.48
C ASP A 84 17.91 -1.36 -11.78
N ILE A 85 17.62 -0.34 -10.97
CA ILE A 85 16.39 -0.25 -10.18
C ILE A 85 15.37 0.61 -10.93
N GLY A 86 14.28 0.00 -11.37
CA GLY A 86 13.12 0.71 -11.87
C GLY A 86 12.32 1.32 -10.72
N SER A 87 11.92 2.58 -10.86
CA SER A 87 11.09 3.27 -9.86
C SER A 87 10.09 4.21 -10.52
N ILE A 88 8.89 4.30 -9.94
CA ILE A 88 7.84 5.24 -10.34
C ILE A 88 7.35 5.96 -9.07
N GLY A 89 7.11 7.27 -9.19
CA GLY A 89 6.53 8.07 -8.11
C GLY A 89 7.55 8.81 -7.25
N GLY A 90 8.83 8.70 -7.53
CA GLY A 90 9.88 9.38 -6.80
C GLY A 90 11.26 9.11 -7.36
N SER A 91 12.29 9.41 -6.58
CA SER A 91 13.69 9.26 -6.95
C SER A 91 14.47 8.49 -5.89
N LEU A 92 15.51 7.77 -6.34
CA LEU A 92 16.45 7.06 -5.49
C LEU A 92 17.70 7.90 -5.24
N SER A 93 18.21 7.81 -4.02
CA SER A 93 19.48 8.44 -3.59
C SER A 93 20.20 7.54 -2.58
N SER A 94 21.43 7.91 -2.21
CA SER A 94 22.21 7.24 -1.18
C SER A 94 22.35 5.72 -1.37
N PHE A 95 22.39 5.27 -2.65
CA PHE A 95 22.57 3.85 -2.95
C PHE A 95 23.96 3.38 -2.47
N SER A 96 23.98 2.30 -1.70
CA SER A 96 25.19 1.69 -1.18
C SER A 96 24.99 0.22 -0.89
N GLY A 97 26.08 -0.53 -0.76
CA GLY A 97 26.03 -1.96 -0.43
C GLY A 97 27.03 -2.77 -1.23
N SER A 98 27.09 -4.04 -0.93
CA SER A 98 27.93 -5.03 -1.63
C SER A 98 27.44 -6.44 -1.37
N ASN A 99 27.94 -7.38 -2.17
CA ASN A 99 27.61 -8.81 -2.06
C ASN A 99 26.10 -9.05 -2.22
N ALA A 100 25.42 -9.37 -1.14
CA ALA A 100 24.01 -9.74 -1.15
C ALA A 100 23.07 -8.68 -0.57
N THR A 101 23.61 -7.55 -0.09
CA THR A 101 22.75 -6.54 0.57
C THR A 101 23.11 -5.13 0.12
N TYR A 102 22.09 -4.41 -0.34
CA TYR A 102 22.18 -3.02 -0.77
C TYR A 102 21.06 -2.19 -0.17
N THR A 103 21.27 -0.90 -0.06
CA THR A 103 20.29 0.04 0.47
C THR A 103 20.20 1.27 -0.43
N ALA A 104 19.06 1.92 -0.39
CA ALA A 104 18.86 3.24 -1.00
C ALA A 104 17.81 4.03 -0.21
N THR A 105 17.79 5.34 -0.39
CA THR A 105 16.70 6.19 0.08
C THR A 105 15.80 6.53 -1.10
N PHE A 106 14.50 6.32 -0.94
CA PHE A 106 13.50 6.76 -1.90
C PHE A 106 12.83 8.04 -1.39
N THR A 107 12.70 9.04 -2.26
CA THR A 107 11.99 10.29 -1.98
C THR A 107 10.80 10.39 -2.92
N PRO A 108 9.54 10.32 -2.41
CA PRO A 108 8.34 10.51 -3.22
C PRO A 108 8.31 11.92 -3.86
N SER A 109 7.77 12.02 -5.07
CA SER A 109 7.66 13.30 -5.80
C SER A 109 6.31 14.00 -5.65
N SER A 110 5.25 13.25 -5.34
CA SER A 110 3.88 13.75 -5.17
C SER A 110 3.00 12.65 -4.60
N ASN A 111 1.80 13.00 -4.10
CA ASN A 111 0.78 12.04 -3.66
C ASN A 111 0.40 11.11 -4.82
N ARG A 112 0.75 9.84 -4.72
CA ARG A 112 0.47 8.85 -5.76
C ARG A 112 0.91 7.45 -5.37
N ASN A 113 0.47 6.47 -6.13
CA ASN A 113 1.02 5.12 -6.07
C ASN A 113 2.47 5.14 -6.53
N THR A 114 3.32 4.50 -5.77
CA THR A 114 4.75 4.33 -6.03
C THR A 114 5.08 2.86 -6.22
N VAL A 115 6.12 2.59 -6.97
CA VAL A 115 6.63 1.24 -7.15
C VAL A 115 8.14 1.25 -7.31
N VAL A 116 8.78 0.23 -6.75
CA VAL A 116 10.20 -0.08 -6.98
C VAL A 116 10.31 -1.55 -7.39
N TYR A 117 11.09 -1.82 -8.42
CA TYR A 117 11.29 -3.16 -8.97
C TYR A 117 12.66 -3.29 -9.62
N ILE A 118 13.13 -4.51 -9.83
CA ILE A 118 14.37 -4.80 -10.52
C ILE A 118 14.03 -5.72 -11.70
N PRO A 119 14.29 -5.28 -12.94
CA PRO A 119 14.07 -6.12 -14.12
C PRO A 119 15.11 -7.25 -14.19
N LYS A 120 14.83 -8.27 -14.96
CA LYS A 120 15.75 -9.35 -15.24
C LYS A 120 16.94 -8.88 -16.07
N GLU A 121 18.04 -9.65 -16.02
CA GLU A 121 19.21 -9.51 -16.88
C GLU A 121 19.97 -8.17 -16.72
N VAL A 122 19.92 -7.57 -15.52
CA VAL A 122 20.61 -6.29 -15.22
C VAL A 122 21.82 -6.47 -14.31
N TYR A 123 21.94 -7.57 -13.60
CA TYR A 123 23.12 -7.96 -12.81
C TYR A 123 23.31 -9.48 -12.83
N THR A 124 24.44 -9.98 -12.33
CA THR A 124 24.76 -11.41 -12.29
C THR A 124 25.25 -11.84 -10.91
N ASP A 125 25.29 -13.16 -10.67
CA ASP A 125 26.06 -13.77 -9.59
C ASP A 125 27.56 -13.88 -9.95
N ALA A 126 28.32 -14.59 -9.11
CA ALA A 126 29.73 -14.87 -9.33
C ALA A 126 29.97 -15.91 -10.45
N SER A 127 28.97 -16.72 -10.78
CA SER A 127 28.97 -17.72 -11.82
C SER A 127 28.52 -17.20 -13.18
N SER A 128 28.19 -15.90 -13.26
CA SER A 128 27.68 -15.20 -14.45
C SER A 128 26.27 -15.61 -14.84
N ASN A 129 25.44 -16.12 -13.90
CA ASN A 129 24.03 -16.29 -14.14
C ASN A 129 23.31 -14.94 -14.04
N ASN A 130 22.49 -14.63 -15.01
CA ASN A 130 21.68 -13.40 -15.01
C ASN A 130 20.58 -13.49 -13.94
N ASN A 131 20.25 -12.34 -13.35
CA ASN A 131 19.14 -12.23 -12.42
C ASN A 131 17.78 -12.43 -13.09
N ILE A 132 16.81 -12.90 -12.31
CA ILE A 132 15.40 -12.86 -12.66
C ILE A 132 14.73 -11.61 -12.10
N ASN A 133 13.49 -11.30 -12.54
CA ASN A 133 12.73 -10.15 -12.04
C ASN A 133 12.52 -10.24 -10.52
N SER A 134 12.67 -9.11 -9.81
CA SER A 134 12.17 -9.01 -8.45
C SER A 134 10.64 -9.03 -8.41
N ILE A 135 10.06 -9.37 -7.25
CA ILE A 135 8.68 -9.00 -6.97
C ILE A 135 8.67 -7.48 -6.74
N PRO A 136 7.83 -6.72 -7.46
CA PRO A 136 7.74 -5.28 -7.25
C PRO A 136 7.22 -4.95 -5.86
N PHE A 137 7.75 -3.89 -5.27
CA PHE A 137 7.30 -3.34 -4.00
C PHE A 137 6.48 -2.08 -4.27
N TYR A 138 5.23 -2.05 -3.77
CA TYR A 138 4.26 -0.97 -3.98
C TYR A 138 3.92 -0.30 -2.66
N TRP A 139 3.65 0.99 -2.72
CA TRP A 139 2.97 1.73 -1.64
C TRP A 139 2.32 2.99 -2.22
N THR A 140 1.43 3.60 -1.47
CA THR A 140 0.86 4.91 -1.79
C THR A 140 1.50 5.95 -0.90
N TYR A 141 2.10 6.97 -1.50
CA TYR A 141 2.51 8.16 -0.76
C TYR A 141 1.34 9.14 -0.73
N ASP A 142 0.94 9.54 0.48
CA ASP A 142 -0.05 10.57 0.74
C ASP A 142 0.50 11.54 1.79
N GLY A 143 1.01 12.67 1.32
CA GLY A 143 1.51 13.76 2.15
C GLY A 143 0.48 14.87 2.37
N THR A 144 -0.79 14.65 1.99
CA THR A 144 -1.87 15.60 2.27
C THR A 144 -2.14 15.63 3.77
N VAL A 145 -2.28 16.85 4.29
CA VAL A 145 -2.69 17.01 5.70
C VAL A 145 -4.20 17.10 5.75
N PRO A 146 -4.89 16.23 6.53
CA PRO A 146 -6.32 16.33 6.68
C PRO A 146 -6.74 17.67 7.29
N VAL A 147 -7.75 18.30 6.71
CA VAL A 147 -8.29 19.59 7.20
C VAL A 147 -9.76 19.44 7.58
N TYR A 148 -10.21 20.30 8.48
CA TYR A 148 -11.63 20.40 8.84
C TYR A 148 -12.42 21.02 7.69
N LEU A 149 -13.52 20.35 7.32
CA LEU A 149 -14.45 20.84 6.32
C LEU A 149 -15.61 21.59 6.99
N THR A 150 -16.29 22.41 6.22
CA THR A 150 -17.57 23.02 6.61
C THR A 150 -18.58 21.91 6.97
N GLY A 151 -19.52 22.21 7.86
CA GLY A 151 -20.46 21.21 8.40
C GLY A 151 -19.92 20.45 9.61
N THR A 152 -18.81 20.89 10.22
CA THR A 152 -18.46 20.55 11.59
C THR A 152 -19.36 21.36 12.53
N TYR A 153 -20.12 20.69 13.39
CA TYR A 153 -21.08 21.36 14.29
C TYR A 153 -21.31 20.58 15.59
N ILE A 154 -21.86 21.31 16.58
CA ILE A 154 -22.35 20.69 17.82
C ILE A 154 -23.84 20.42 17.65
N THR A 155 -24.29 19.20 17.97
CA THR A 155 -25.72 18.86 17.91
C THR A 155 -26.55 19.74 18.82
N GLY A 156 -27.84 20.00 18.47
CA GLY A 156 -28.71 20.94 19.18
C GLY A 156 -28.93 20.65 20.67
N ASN A 157 -28.70 19.40 21.10
CA ASN A 157 -28.75 19.00 22.52
C ASN A 157 -27.36 19.02 23.19
N ASN A 158 -26.33 19.53 22.54
CA ASN A 158 -24.92 19.59 22.99
C ASN A 158 -24.32 18.26 23.39
N SER A 159 -24.86 17.14 22.90
CA SER A 159 -24.39 15.80 23.29
C SER A 159 -23.30 15.26 22.37
N LYS A 160 -23.13 15.82 21.18
CA LYS A 160 -22.15 15.36 20.17
C LYS A 160 -21.51 16.54 19.45
N VAL A 161 -20.24 16.36 19.10
CA VAL A 161 -19.55 17.19 18.11
C VAL A 161 -19.42 16.34 16.86
N LYS A 162 -19.92 16.83 15.73
CA LYS A 162 -19.74 16.20 14.42
C LYS A 162 -18.59 16.89 13.70
N ILE A 163 -17.57 16.12 13.32
CA ILE A 163 -16.39 16.62 12.65
C ILE A 163 -16.36 16.03 11.24
N ARG A 164 -16.19 16.88 10.23
CA ARG A 164 -15.93 16.47 8.85
C ARG A 164 -14.47 16.77 8.51
N LEU A 165 -13.79 15.78 7.95
CA LEU A 165 -12.41 15.89 7.50
C LEU A 165 -12.36 15.78 5.98
N SER A 166 -11.33 16.37 5.37
CA SER A 166 -11.11 16.35 3.91
C SER A 166 -10.79 14.96 3.38
N GLU A 167 -10.34 14.07 4.25
CA GLU A 167 -9.91 12.73 3.90
C GLU A 167 -10.10 11.74 5.05
N THR A 168 -9.90 10.47 4.77
CA THR A 168 -9.88 9.42 5.81
C THR A 168 -8.63 9.55 6.65
N VAL A 169 -8.79 9.55 7.97
CA VAL A 169 -7.70 9.60 8.95
C VAL A 169 -7.60 8.29 9.72
N TYR A 170 -6.40 7.99 10.19
CA TYR A 170 -6.04 6.75 10.86
C TYR A 170 -5.25 7.06 12.14
N ASP A 171 -5.31 6.17 13.12
CA ASP A 171 -4.55 6.28 14.37
C ASP A 171 -3.06 5.95 14.20
N THR A 172 -2.75 5.07 13.25
CA THR A 172 -1.38 4.62 13.03
C THR A 172 -0.87 4.95 11.64
N ASP A 173 0.42 5.12 11.52
CA ASP A 173 1.11 5.15 10.24
C ASP A 173 0.82 3.88 9.42
N GLY A 174 0.90 3.99 8.10
CA GLY A 174 0.55 2.88 7.20
C GLY A 174 -0.93 2.80 6.82
N GLY A 175 -1.75 3.81 7.17
CA GLY A 175 -3.16 3.88 6.80
C GLY A 175 -4.03 2.83 7.51
N THR A 176 -3.69 2.48 8.74
CA THR A 176 -4.39 1.50 9.57
C THR A 176 -4.74 2.05 10.95
N GLY A 177 -5.51 1.29 11.72
CA GLY A 177 -5.96 1.73 13.02
C GLY A 177 -7.21 2.61 12.97
N ALA A 178 -8.15 2.38 13.87
CA ALA A 178 -9.33 3.21 14.04
C ALA A 178 -9.01 4.31 15.05
N LEU A 179 -9.53 5.52 14.80
CA LEU A 179 -9.43 6.60 15.78
C LEU A 179 -10.06 6.21 17.10
N GLU A 180 -9.42 6.57 18.20
CA GLU A 180 -9.86 6.32 19.56
C GLU A 180 -10.18 7.62 20.30
N VAL A 181 -10.85 7.53 21.44
CA VAL A 181 -11.21 8.70 22.26
C VAL A 181 -10.00 9.53 22.68
N GLY A 182 -8.85 8.89 22.83
CA GLY A 182 -7.58 9.51 23.21
C GLY A 182 -6.98 10.43 22.15
N ASP A 183 -7.36 10.26 20.87
CA ASP A 183 -6.87 11.05 19.74
C ASP A 183 -7.48 12.47 19.69
N PHE A 184 -8.50 12.71 20.53
CA PHE A 184 -9.23 13.97 20.55
C PHE A 184 -9.12 14.65 21.91
N THR A 185 -8.74 15.93 21.86
CA THR A 185 -8.81 16.82 23.03
C THR A 185 -9.79 17.94 22.75
N LEU A 186 -10.79 18.07 23.59
CA LEU A 186 -11.79 19.12 23.51
C LEU A 186 -11.34 20.32 24.36
N SER A 187 -11.54 21.52 23.83
CA SER A 187 -11.32 22.75 24.58
C SER A 187 -12.46 23.73 24.33
N ILE A 188 -12.78 24.59 25.32
CA ILE A 188 -13.70 25.71 25.18
C ILE A 188 -12.88 26.98 25.37
N SER A 189 -13.07 27.93 24.46
CA SER A 189 -12.47 29.24 24.53
C SER A 189 -13.59 30.30 24.63
N GLY A 190 -13.61 31.08 25.72
CA GLY A 190 -14.61 32.12 25.96
C GLY A 190 -15.93 31.60 26.57
N GLY A 191 -16.74 32.53 27.06
CA GLY A 191 -18.03 32.23 27.70
C GLY A 191 -17.93 31.64 29.11
N SER A 192 -19.06 31.19 29.65
CA SER A 192 -19.19 30.61 30.99
C SER A 192 -19.39 29.10 30.99
N ALA A 193 -19.36 28.44 29.83
CA ALA A 193 -19.52 27.00 29.69
C ALA A 193 -18.26 26.27 30.15
N THR A 194 -18.43 25.11 30.75
CA THR A 194 -17.34 24.21 31.17
C THR A 194 -17.50 22.85 30.52
N LEU A 195 -16.37 22.22 30.16
CA LEU A 195 -16.35 20.83 29.71
C LEU A 195 -16.52 19.88 30.89
N GLY A 196 -17.38 18.90 30.77
CA GLY A 196 -17.45 17.78 31.71
C GLY A 196 -16.28 16.82 31.59
N SER A 197 -15.66 16.75 30.40
CA SER A 197 -14.45 15.99 30.12
C SER A 197 -13.69 16.65 29.00
N VAL A 198 -12.35 16.59 29.03
CA VAL A 198 -11.48 17.06 27.94
C VAL A 198 -11.40 16.06 26.79
N ASN A 199 -11.76 14.80 27.02
CA ASN A 199 -11.83 13.76 25.99
C ASN A 199 -13.28 13.38 25.73
N PRO A 200 -13.65 13.03 24.50
CA PRO A 200 -14.96 12.46 24.21
C PRO A 200 -15.14 11.13 24.93
N THR A 201 -16.37 10.76 25.24
CA THR A 201 -16.68 9.46 25.88
C THR A 201 -16.83 8.33 24.87
N ALA A 202 -17.06 8.66 23.62
CA ALA A 202 -17.14 7.70 22.51
C ALA A 202 -16.88 8.41 21.18
N ILE A 203 -16.39 7.66 20.22
CA ILE A 203 -16.25 8.06 18.82
C ILE A 203 -17.10 7.12 17.98
N THR A 204 -17.85 7.68 17.04
CA THR A 204 -18.57 6.91 16.02
C THR A 204 -18.20 7.47 14.66
N LYS A 205 -17.78 6.62 13.75
CA LYS A 205 -17.63 6.98 12.34
C LYS A 205 -19.02 7.01 11.71
N ASP A 206 -19.44 8.17 11.25
CA ASP A 206 -20.62 8.27 10.38
C ASP A 206 -20.26 7.64 9.04
N THR A 207 -20.73 6.44 8.78
CA THR A 207 -20.78 5.90 7.43
C THR A 207 -22.04 6.46 6.80
N PRO A 208 -21.97 7.16 5.66
CA PRO A 208 -23.18 7.54 4.95
C PRO A 208 -23.99 6.26 4.66
N THR A 209 -25.14 6.14 5.25
CA THR A 209 -26.10 5.08 4.91
C THR A 209 -26.86 5.58 3.70
N PHE A 210 -26.55 5.04 2.54
CA PHE A 210 -27.39 5.26 1.37
C PHE A 210 -28.64 4.39 1.53
N SER A 211 -29.78 5.01 1.75
CA SER A 211 -31.07 4.35 1.59
C SER A 211 -31.54 4.59 0.16
N SER A 212 -31.97 3.54 -0.53
CA SER A 212 -32.65 3.70 -1.80
C SER A 212 -34.00 4.37 -1.56
N ALA A 213 -34.22 5.53 -2.16
CA ALA A 213 -35.52 6.15 -2.27
C ALA A 213 -35.90 6.19 -3.76
N THR A 214 -37.14 5.89 -4.07
CA THR A 214 -37.66 6.08 -5.43
C THR A 214 -38.06 7.53 -5.56
N LEU A 215 -37.38 8.25 -6.44
CA LEU A 215 -37.66 9.64 -6.73
C LEU A 215 -38.92 9.78 -7.60
N ASP A 216 -39.02 8.95 -8.62
CA ASP A 216 -40.13 8.88 -9.57
C ASP A 216 -40.34 7.44 -10.05
N ASN A 217 -41.62 7.05 -10.21
CA ASN A 217 -42.04 5.76 -10.76
C ASN A 217 -42.56 5.86 -12.20
N ASN A 218 -42.68 7.07 -12.73
CA ASN A 218 -43.35 7.34 -14.01
C ASN A 218 -42.36 7.71 -15.11
N LEU A 219 -41.09 8.00 -14.77
CA LEU A 219 -40.05 8.28 -15.76
C LEU A 219 -39.71 6.99 -16.53
N GLY A 220 -40.41 6.74 -17.61
CA GLY A 220 -40.22 5.55 -18.44
C GLY A 220 -38.88 5.55 -19.14
N GLY A 221 -38.12 4.46 -18.99
CA GLY A 221 -36.83 4.33 -19.66
C GLY A 221 -35.80 5.38 -19.23
N ALA A 222 -35.64 5.62 -17.92
CA ALA A 222 -34.64 6.56 -17.40
C ALA A 222 -33.26 6.32 -18.03
N PHE A 223 -32.70 7.30 -18.72
CA PHE A 223 -31.48 7.15 -19.53
C PHE A 223 -30.36 8.10 -19.11
N GLY A 224 -30.65 9.37 -18.90
CA GLY A 224 -29.70 10.39 -18.48
C GLY A 224 -30.04 10.92 -17.10
N LEU A 225 -29.00 11.26 -16.32
CA LEU A 225 -29.12 11.90 -15.02
C LEU A 225 -27.97 12.88 -14.85
N GLU A 226 -28.28 14.12 -14.43
CA GLU A 226 -27.32 15.16 -14.08
C GLU A 226 -27.69 15.74 -12.72
N LEU A 227 -26.66 16.06 -11.92
CA LEU A 227 -26.79 16.80 -10.67
C LEU A 227 -26.36 18.24 -10.92
N VAL A 228 -27.25 19.19 -10.69
CA VAL A 228 -27.02 20.61 -10.94
C VAL A 228 -27.83 21.44 -9.97
N ASP A 229 -27.32 22.57 -9.54
CA ASP A 229 -28.08 23.63 -8.83
C ASP A 229 -28.75 24.51 -9.90
N LEU A 230 -29.98 24.14 -10.30
CA LEU A 230 -30.64 24.71 -11.48
C LEU A 230 -31.29 26.05 -11.19
N ASP A 231 -31.76 26.28 -9.98
CA ASP A 231 -32.40 27.55 -9.54
C ASP A 231 -31.46 28.47 -8.75
N PHE A 232 -30.23 28.03 -8.49
CA PHE A 232 -29.17 28.77 -7.80
C PHE A 232 -29.51 29.06 -6.32
N ASP A 233 -30.22 28.18 -5.65
CA ASP A 233 -30.53 28.27 -4.23
C ASP A 233 -29.43 27.66 -3.32
N GLY A 234 -28.48 26.96 -3.89
CA GLY A 234 -27.30 26.35 -3.23
C GLY A 234 -27.47 24.89 -2.93
N ASP A 235 -28.56 24.26 -3.26
CA ASP A 235 -28.84 22.83 -3.10
C ASP A 235 -28.77 22.12 -4.47
N MET A 236 -28.32 20.89 -4.49
CA MET A 236 -28.15 20.15 -5.75
C MET A 236 -29.46 19.50 -6.15
N ASP A 237 -29.94 19.84 -7.32
CA ASP A 237 -31.11 19.25 -7.96
C ASP A 237 -30.74 18.04 -8.82
N ILE A 238 -31.76 17.35 -9.33
CA ILE A 238 -31.62 16.26 -10.28
C ILE A 238 -32.37 16.62 -11.57
N VAL A 239 -31.67 16.56 -12.69
CA VAL A 239 -32.30 16.58 -14.02
C VAL A 239 -32.19 15.19 -14.62
N ALA A 240 -33.29 14.60 -15.03
CA ALA A 240 -33.32 13.27 -15.62
C ALA A 240 -34.15 13.24 -16.90
N THR A 241 -33.75 12.31 -17.81
CA THR A 241 -34.45 12.07 -19.08
C THR A 241 -35.07 10.68 -19.09
N GLY A 242 -36.27 10.55 -19.60
CA GLY A 242 -36.98 9.28 -19.82
C GLY A 242 -37.24 9.06 -21.31
N ILE A 243 -36.59 8.04 -21.90
CA ILE A 243 -36.69 7.76 -23.37
C ILE A 243 -38.10 7.25 -23.73
N ASP A 244 -38.69 6.40 -22.89
CA ASP A 244 -40.01 5.82 -23.19
C ASP A 244 -41.16 6.79 -22.92
N ALA A 245 -40.91 7.82 -22.09
CA ALA A 245 -41.87 8.87 -21.79
C ALA A 245 -41.70 10.11 -22.66
N ASP A 246 -40.57 10.20 -23.40
CA ASP A 246 -40.15 11.40 -24.13
C ASP A 246 -40.09 12.66 -23.23
N ASP A 247 -39.70 12.46 -21.98
CA ASP A 247 -39.72 13.51 -20.94
C ASP A 247 -38.32 13.94 -20.51
N ILE A 248 -38.20 15.22 -20.15
CA ILE A 248 -37.11 15.77 -19.32
C ILE A 248 -37.74 16.33 -18.05
N ASN A 249 -37.35 15.79 -16.92
CA ASN A 249 -37.83 16.21 -15.62
C ASN A 249 -36.71 16.86 -14.80
N TRP A 250 -37.04 17.93 -14.11
CA TRP A 250 -36.27 18.54 -13.05
C TRP A 250 -36.91 18.19 -11.72
N TYR A 251 -36.10 17.65 -10.82
CA TYR A 251 -36.47 17.36 -9.44
C TYR A 251 -35.78 18.40 -8.56
N GLU A 252 -36.51 19.47 -8.21
CA GLU A 252 -36.06 20.57 -7.35
C GLU A 252 -35.90 20.05 -5.93
N ASN A 253 -34.71 20.26 -5.34
CA ASN A 253 -34.36 19.89 -3.97
C ASN A 253 -34.58 21.08 -3.05
N ASP A 254 -35.42 20.96 -2.02
CA ASP A 254 -35.70 22.02 -1.04
C ASP A 254 -34.64 22.20 0.06
N GLY A 255 -33.45 21.59 -0.11
CA GLY A 255 -32.35 21.59 0.87
C GLY A 255 -32.55 20.64 2.07
N SER A 256 -33.65 19.93 2.11
CA SER A 256 -33.98 18.94 3.14
C SER A 256 -34.15 17.52 2.57
N GLU A 257 -33.61 17.29 1.39
CA GLU A 257 -33.72 16.02 0.64
C GLU A 257 -35.16 15.68 0.20
N ASN A 258 -36.04 16.69 0.12
CA ASN A 258 -37.37 16.55 -0.50
C ASN A 258 -37.29 17.09 -1.92
N PHE A 259 -37.76 16.26 -2.87
CA PHE A 259 -37.71 16.61 -4.28
C PHE A 259 -39.10 16.88 -4.82
N THR A 260 -39.26 17.99 -5.55
CA THR A 260 -40.46 18.32 -6.29
C THR A 260 -40.24 18.11 -7.77
N GLU A 261 -41.08 17.28 -8.38
CA GLU A 261 -41.00 17.00 -9.83
C GLU A 261 -41.57 18.19 -10.64
N ILE A 262 -40.79 18.66 -11.60
CA ILE A 262 -41.13 19.70 -12.56
C ILE A 262 -40.82 19.18 -13.97
N LEU A 263 -41.88 19.00 -14.77
CA LEU A 263 -41.73 18.62 -16.16
C LEU A 263 -41.17 19.80 -16.97
N ILE A 264 -39.98 19.62 -17.53
CA ILE A 264 -39.35 20.63 -18.41
C ILE A 264 -39.89 20.49 -19.84
N GLU A 265 -39.92 19.27 -20.36
CA GLU A 265 -40.38 18.96 -21.71
C GLU A 265 -40.97 17.53 -21.75
N GLY A 266 -42.14 17.38 -22.33
CA GLY A 266 -42.91 16.13 -22.41
C GLY A 266 -43.26 15.65 -23.82
N SER A 267 -42.46 16.03 -24.80
CA SER A 267 -42.75 15.64 -26.20
C SER A 267 -41.51 15.60 -27.09
N LEU A 268 -40.40 15.09 -26.60
CA LEU A 268 -39.16 14.95 -27.35
C LEU A 268 -39.29 13.80 -28.35
N ASN A 269 -39.97 14.03 -29.46
CA ASN A 269 -40.11 13.04 -30.54
C ASN A 269 -38.74 12.66 -31.11
N GLY A 270 -38.15 11.57 -30.64
CA GLY A 270 -37.06 10.86 -31.32
C GLY A 270 -35.71 11.58 -31.30
N ALA A 271 -35.24 12.01 -30.13
CA ALA A 271 -33.84 12.42 -29.97
C ALA A 271 -32.88 11.23 -29.81
#